data_4724dded94021a6990acd17541786be2
#
_entry.id   4724dded94021a6990acd17541786be2
#
_cell.length_a   1.000
_cell.length_b   1.000
_cell.length_c   1.000
_cell.angle_alpha   90.00
_cell.angle_beta   90.00
_cell.angle_gamma   90.00
#
_symmetry.space_group_name_H-M   'P 1'
#
loop_
_entity.id
_entity.type
_entity.pdbx_description
1 polymer ?
#
loop_
_entity_poly.entity_id
_entity_poly.type
_entity_poly.pdbx_seq_one_letter_code
_entity_poly.pdbx_strand_id
1 'polypeptide(L)'
;MKKAFLIFILMLIIPLKIEAYNLGESAILMEEDTKRVLVSKNMNKKKLIASTTKIMTAVIAIESGKTDKTVKVTDKVLEAYGSSIYLSVGEKMKLEDMLYGLMMQSGNDAALMIADYLGGEEKFVKKMNDKAKEIGMKNTIFKNPHGLDEKTQNYSTAYDMALLMRYANSFPLFKKITGCKKHTVKTDEKTYQWTNKNKLLYTYKYTTGGKTGYTDKAHRTLVTSASKDGLNLIVVTLNDGNDFENHKELYEYGFNNYEMVKVFDKDNMNLPNKKIYALDDYFYPLTNQEKKLITIDYKIKEKDNYKNEEEVGSAIVKLSGKTIHEEKLYISVKENSTKKNSWFSKLIDKLFS
;
A
#
# COMPACT_ATOMS: atom_id res chain seq x y z
N MET A 1 41.25 5.23 48.86
CA MET A 1 39.85 5.67 48.63
C MET A 1 39.74 6.17 47.17
N LYS A 2 39.24 5.34 46.26
CA LYS A 2 39.07 5.69 44.84
C LYS A 2 37.65 6.26 44.66
N LYS A 3 37.53 7.55 44.33
CA LYS A 3 36.26 8.18 44.01
C LYS A 3 35.86 7.76 42.59
N ALA A 4 34.78 6.95 42.45
CA ALA A 4 34.16 6.66 41.21
C ALA A 4 33.33 7.88 40.75
N PHE A 5 33.70 8.46 39.61
CA PHE A 5 32.99 9.55 38.98
C PHE A 5 31.88 8.93 38.10
N LEU A 6 30.64 9.01 38.60
CA LEU A 6 29.44 8.54 37.86
C LEU A 6 29.08 9.63 36.85
N ILE A 7 29.41 9.42 35.57
CA ILE A 7 28.98 10.30 34.49
C ILE A 7 27.51 9.93 34.16
N PHE A 8 26.60 10.78 34.63
CA PHE A 8 25.19 10.70 34.27
C PHE A 8 25.05 11.32 32.85
N ILE A 9 25.01 10.46 31.83
CA ILE A 9 24.66 10.91 30.45
C ILE A 9 23.18 11.22 30.48
N LEU A 10 22.85 12.50 30.62
CA LEU A 10 21.53 13.04 30.43
C LEU A 10 21.22 12.89 28.92
N MET A 11 20.49 11.84 28.52
CA MET A 11 19.92 11.71 27.19
C MET A 11 18.93 12.84 27.02
N LEU A 12 19.33 13.92 26.38
CA LEU A 12 18.46 14.97 25.87
C LEU A 12 17.56 14.29 24.81
N ILE A 13 16.40 13.82 25.25
CA ILE A 13 15.27 13.56 24.36
C ILE A 13 14.87 14.95 23.85
N ILE A 14 15.44 15.34 22.70
CA ILE A 14 14.94 16.51 21.97
C ILE A 14 13.53 16.09 21.51
N PRO A 15 12.46 16.65 22.07
CA PRO A 15 11.15 16.43 21.50
C PRO A 15 11.24 17.04 20.09
N LEU A 16 11.16 16.20 19.06
CA LEU A 16 10.81 16.66 17.73
C LEU A 16 9.56 17.53 17.92
N LYS A 17 9.69 18.85 17.74
CA LYS A 17 8.54 19.73 17.61
C LYS A 17 7.77 19.24 16.40
N ILE A 18 6.82 18.33 16.64
CA ILE A 18 5.70 18.13 15.75
C ILE A 18 4.99 19.48 15.84
N GLU A 19 5.16 20.34 14.85
CA GLU A 19 4.21 21.44 14.67
C GLU A 19 2.85 20.81 14.82
N ALA A 20 2.00 21.40 15.67
CA ALA A 20 0.71 20.82 16.00
C ALA A 20 -0.20 20.95 14.78
N TYR A 21 -0.01 20.03 13.81
CA TYR A 21 -0.94 19.90 12.69
C TYR A 21 -2.33 19.72 13.27
N ASN A 22 -3.23 20.59 12.89
CA ASN A 22 -4.64 20.44 13.26
C ASN A 22 -5.27 19.33 12.41
N LEU A 23 -4.63 18.16 12.44
CA LEU A 23 -5.12 16.94 11.78
C LEU A 23 -6.48 16.59 12.38
N GLY A 24 -7.39 16.14 11.57
CA GLY A 24 -8.72 15.68 11.97
C GLY A 24 -8.74 14.78 13.22
N GLU A 25 -9.77 14.04 13.44
CA GLU A 25 -9.86 13.17 14.63
C GLU A 25 -8.88 11.99 14.57
N SER A 26 -8.66 11.43 13.36
CA SER A 26 -7.68 10.36 13.12
C SER A 26 -6.93 10.64 11.84
N ALA A 27 -5.61 10.44 11.86
CA ALA A 27 -4.75 10.66 10.70
C ALA A 27 -3.56 9.70 10.68
N ILE A 28 -3.03 9.45 9.48
CA ILE A 28 -1.78 8.74 9.25
C ILE A 28 -1.09 9.26 7.99
N LEU A 29 0.23 9.39 8.05
CA LEU A 29 1.13 9.44 6.91
C LEU A 29 1.96 8.15 6.93
N MET A 30 1.86 7.35 5.89
CA MET A 30 2.53 6.06 5.75
C MET A 30 3.35 6.05 4.46
N GLU A 31 4.58 5.51 4.52
CA GLU A 31 5.30 5.16 3.30
C GLU A 31 4.73 3.84 2.74
N GLU A 32 4.45 3.84 1.42
CA GLU A 32 3.64 2.82 0.76
C GLU A 32 4.32 1.44 0.73
N ASP A 33 5.61 1.37 0.40
CA ASP A 33 6.30 0.11 0.15
C ASP A 33 6.66 -0.62 1.46
N THR A 34 7.22 0.10 2.42
CA THR A 34 7.67 -0.45 3.71
C THR A 34 6.60 -0.49 4.78
N LYS A 35 5.49 0.22 4.58
CA LYS A 35 4.43 0.47 5.58
C LYS A 35 4.94 1.27 6.80
N ARG A 36 6.08 1.97 6.65
CA ARG A 36 6.58 2.81 7.72
C ARG A 36 5.61 3.95 8.01
N VAL A 37 5.16 4.05 9.26
CA VAL A 37 4.35 5.18 9.72
C VAL A 37 5.28 6.34 10.04
N LEU A 38 5.10 7.47 9.35
CA LEU A 38 5.92 8.66 9.51
C LEU A 38 5.27 9.66 10.47
N VAL A 39 3.94 9.82 10.38
CA VAL A 39 3.11 10.64 11.27
C VAL A 39 1.83 9.90 11.59
N SER A 40 1.34 10.02 12.82
CA SER A 40 0.03 9.46 13.17
C SER A 40 -0.65 10.23 14.29
N LYS A 41 -1.98 10.28 14.22
CA LYS A 41 -2.87 10.74 15.28
C LYS A 41 -4.05 9.77 15.38
N ASN A 42 -4.23 9.12 16.53
CA ASN A 42 -5.33 8.17 16.75
C ASN A 42 -5.51 7.14 15.62
N MET A 43 -4.40 6.71 14.97
CA MET A 43 -4.44 5.93 13.73
C MET A 43 -5.22 4.61 13.83
N ASN A 44 -5.38 4.06 15.04
CA ASN A 44 -6.10 2.81 15.30
C ASN A 44 -7.53 3.03 15.84
N LYS A 45 -8.00 4.29 15.96
CA LYS A 45 -9.36 4.58 16.42
C LYS A 45 -10.36 4.23 15.32
N LYS A 46 -11.35 3.37 15.64
CA LYS A 46 -12.42 3.01 14.71
C LYS A 46 -13.33 4.20 14.43
N LYS A 47 -13.57 4.48 13.15
CA LYS A 47 -14.40 5.57 12.67
C LYS A 47 -15.27 5.11 11.52
N LEU A 48 -16.37 5.79 11.29
CA LEU A 48 -17.12 5.72 10.04
C LEU A 48 -16.26 6.25 8.91
N ILE A 49 -16.29 5.60 7.76
CA ILE A 49 -15.37 5.88 6.65
C ILE A 49 -16.06 6.44 5.41
N ALA A 50 -17.39 6.59 5.46
CA ALA A 50 -18.16 7.12 4.34
C ALA A 50 -17.78 6.49 2.99
N SER A 51 -17.77 7.28 1.92
CA SER A 51 -17.45 6.82 0.56
C SER A 51 -16.00 6.40 0.31
N THR A 52 -15.07 6.51 1.28
CA THR A 52 -13.76 5.88 1.14
C THR A 52 -13.86 4.35 1.14
N THR A 53 -14.99 3.78 1.59
CA THR A 53 -15.43 2.39 1.36
C THR A 53 -15.26 1.92 -0.09
N LYS A 54 -15.51 2.81 -1.06
CA LYS A 54 -15.48 2.49 -2.49
C LYS A 54 -14.10 2.10 -3.01
N ILE A 55 -13.03 2.35 -2.24
CA ILE A 55 -11.70 1.79 -2.54
C ILE A 55 -11.77 0.26 -2.50
N MET A 56 -12.37 -0.33 -1.46
CA MET A 56 -12.54 -1.79 -1.36
C MET A 56 -13.47 -2.31 -2.46
N THR A 57 -14.54 -1.59 -2.77
CA THR A 57 -15.45 -1.96 -3.88
C THR A 57 -14.72 -2.01 -5.20
N ALA A 58 -13.85 -1.03 -5.49
CA ALA A 58 -13.03 -1.02 -6.69
C ALA A 58 -12.01 -2.17 -6.71
N VAL A 59 -11.36 -2.47 -5.59
CA VAL A 59 -10.43 -3.60 -5.45
C VAL A 59 -11.11 -4.92 -5.81
N ILE A 60 -12.26 -5.23 -5.19
CA ILE A 60 -13.00 -6.48 -5.46
C ILE A 60 -13.44 -6.56 -6.93
N ALA A 61 -13.85 -5.43 -7.52
CA ALA A 61 -14.23 -5.38 -8.92
C ALA A 61 -13.05 -5.64 -9.87
N ILE A 62 -11.89 -5.06 -9.58
CA ILE A 62 -10.66 -5.25 -10.39
C ILE A 62 -10.18 -6.70 -10.27
N GLU A 63 -10.13 -7.26 -9.05
CA GLU A 63 -9.72 -8.65 -8.81
C GLU A 63 -10.66 -9.69 -9.44
N SER A 64 -11.89 -9.31 -9.75
CA SER A 64 -12.82 -10.22 -10.44
C SER A 64 -12.35 -10.60 -11.85
N GLY A 65 -11.40 -9.88 -12.44
CA GLY A 65 -10.93 -10.06 -13.82
C GLY A 65 -11.99 -9.73 -14.89
N LYS A 66 -13.09 -9.03 -14.52
CA LYS A 66 -14.23 -8.76 -15.39
C LYS A 66 -14.35 -7.30 -15.82
N THR A 67 -13.31 -6.50 -15.66
CA THR A 67 -13.35 -5.04 -15.92
C THR A 67 -13.65 -4.69 -17.39
N ASP A 68 -13.32 -5.59 -18.32
CA ASP A 68 -13.64 -5.49 -19.76
C ASP A 68 -15.12 -5.83 -20.11
N LYS A 69 -15.85 -6.43 -19.18
CA LYS A 69 -17.21 -6.91 -19.42
C LYS A 69 -18.24 -5.79 -19.30
N THR A 70 -19.31 -5.93 -20.07
CA THR A 70 -20.47 -5.02 -20.03
C THR A 70 -21.43 -5.45 -18.93
N VAL A 71 -21.75 -4.52 -18.05
CA VAL A 71 -22.77 -4.66 -17.00
C VAL A 71 -24.07 -4.07 -17.52
N LYS A 72 -25.16 -4.83 -17.44
CA LYS A 72 -26.52 -4.32 -17.66
C LYS A 72 -27.06 -3.83 -16.32
N VAL A 73 -27.50 -2.58 -16.29
CA VAL A 73 -28.09 -1.97 -15.10
C VAL A 73 -29.45 -2.61 -14.80
N THR A 74 -29.59 -3.17 -13.60
CA THR A 74 -30.82 -3.77 -13.11
C THR A 74 -31.67 -2.75 -12.34
N ASP A 75 -32.90 -3.10 -12.00
CA ASP A 75 -33.80 -2.32 -11.15
C ASP A 75 -33.25 -2.07 -9.74
N LYS A 76 -32.26 -2.84 -9.30
CA LYS A 76 -31.51 -2.63 -8.06
C LYS A 76 -30.91 -1.22 -7.97
N VAL A 77 -30.65 -0.57 -9.11
CA VAL A 77 -30.16 0.83 -9.17
C VAL A 77 -31.14 1.82 -8.52
N LEU A 78 -32.44 1.50 -8.49
CA LEU A 78 -33.48 2.34 -7.87
C LEU A 78 -33.38 2.43 -6.34
N GLU A 79 -32.62 1.55 -5.72
CA GLU A 79 -32.33 1.59 -4.28
C GLU A 79 -31.22 2.59 -3.92
N ALA A 80 -30.50 3.11 -4.95
CA ALA A 80 -29.40 4.06 -4.74
C ALA A 80 -29.93 5.43 -4.33
N TYR A 81 -29.26 6.04 -3.34
CA TYR A 81 -29.51 7.41 -2.94
C TYR A 81 -28.18 8.13 -2.63
N GLY A 82 -28.24 9.46 -2.48
CA GLY A 82 -27.07 10.30 -2.28
C GLY A 82 -26.27 10.52 -3.57
N SER A 83 -24.93 10.45 -3.52
CA SER A 83 -24.09 10.66 -4.70
C SER A 83 -24.34 9.58 -5.75
N SER A 84 -24.60 9.99 -6.99
CA SER A 84 -24.94 9.10 -8.10
C SER A 84 -24.24 9.52 -9.39
N ILE A 85 -24.06 8.60 -10.32
CA ILE A 85 -23.73 8.87 -11.72
C ILE A 85 -24.99 8.82 -12.59
N TYR A 86 -26.15 8.54 -12.01
CA TYR A 86 -27.48 8.53 -12.64
C TYR A 86 -27.60 7.46 -13.73
N LEU A 87 -27.26 6.22 -13.38
CA LEU A 87 -27.47 5.05 -14.24
C LEU A 87 -28.98 4.81 -14.44
N SER A 88 -29.36 4.46 -15.68
CA SER A 88 -30.75 4.13 -16.03
C SER A 88 -30.94 2.61 -16.04
N VAL A 89 -32.14 2.13 -15.62
CA VAL A 89 -32.47 0.69 -15.71
C VAL A 89 -32.39 0.24 -17.17
N GLY A 90 -31.72 -0.87 -17.43
CA GLY A 90 -31.52 -1.42 -18.77
C GLY A 90 -30.25 -0.93 -19.47
N GLU A 91 -29.71 0.21 -19.07
CA GLU A 91 -28.46 0.79 -19.62
C GLU A 91 -27.29 -0.22 -19.53
N LYS A 92 -26.40 -0.16 -20.52
CA LYS A 92 -25.24 -1.03 -20.62
C LYS A 92 -23.96 -0.20 -20.50
N MET A 93 -23.10 -0.52 -19.53
CA MET A 93 -21.84 0.15 -19.31
C MET A 93 -20.73 -0.87 -19.04
N LYS A 94 -19.50 -0.64 -19.53
CA LYS A 94 -18.36 -1.48 -19.13
C LYS A 94 -18.10 -1.35 -17.65
N LEU A 95 -17.68 -2.45 -17.00
CA LEU A 95 -17.33 -2.42 -15.57
C LEU A 95 -16.18 -1.44 -15.29
N GLU A 96 -15.18 -1.32 -16.17
CA GLU A 96 -14.13 -0.31 -16.07
C GLU A 96 -14.69 1.11 -16.05
N ASP A 97 -15.63 1.44 -16.95
CA ASP A 97 -16.25 2.77 -17.00
C ASP A 97 -17.09 3.04 -15.74
N MET A 98 -17.78 2.02 -15.24
CA MET A 98 -18.53 2.10 -13.98
C MET A 98 -17.59 2.37 -12.80
N LEU A 99 -16.36 1.83 -12.81
CA LEU A 99 -15.33 2.12 -11.81
C LEU A 99 -14.86 3.59 -11.86
N TYR A 100 -14.77 4.19 -13.03
CA TYR A 100 -14.52 5.65 -13.14
C TYR A 100 -15.63 6.44 -12.44
N GLY A 101 -16.90 6.13 -12.72
CA GLY A 101 -18.04 6.76 -12.06
C GLY A 101 -18.04 6.55 -10.53
N LEU A 102 -17.74 5.33 -10.09
CA LEU A 102 -17.59 4.97 -8.68
C LEU A 102 -16.55 5.84 -7.97
N MET A 103 -15.35 5.97 -8.53
CA MET A 103 -14.23 6.61 -7.87
C MET A 103 -14.25 8.14 -8.04
N MET A 104 -14.50 8.64 -9.25
CA MET A 104 -14.45 10.08 -9.56
C MET A 104 -15.67 10.84 -9.06
N GLN A 105 -16.89 10.27 -9.21
CA GLN A 105 -18.16 10.90 -8.83
C GLN A 105 -18.70 10.39 -7.50
N SER A 106 -18.11 9.32 -6.97
CA SER A 106 -18.60 8.64 -5.77
C SER A 106 -20.00 8.02 -5.94
N GLY A 107 -20.32 7.50 -7.17
CA GLY A 107 -21.62 6.93 -7.49
C GLY A 107 -22.01 5.76 -6.56
N ASN A 108 -23.10 5.93 -5.79
CA ASN A 108 -23.66 4.86 -4.97
C ASN A 108 -24.41 3.84 -5.85
N ASP A 109 -25.06 4.32 -6.90
CA ASP A 109 -25.65 3.52 -7.96
C ASP A 109 -24.61 2.61 -8.64
N ALA A 110 -23.46 3.15 -9.00
CA ALA A 110 -22.33 2.36 -9.51
C ALA A 110 -21.87 1.30 -8.50
N ALA A 111 -21.77 1.63 -7.21
CA ALA A 111 -21.38 0.67 -6.18
C ALA A 111 -22.37 -0.49 -6.04
N LEU A 112 -23.68 -0.20 -6.06
CA LEU A 112 -24.73 -1.22 -6.03
C LEU A 112 -24.71 -2.10 -7.26
N MET A 113 -24.57 -1.51 -8.47
CA MET A 113 -24.52 -2.28 -9.73
C MET A 113 -23.30 -3.17 -9.83
N ILE A 114 -22.13 -2.70 -9.34
CA ILE A 114 -20.91 -3.51 -9.25
C ILE A 114 -21.13 -4.70 -8.33
N ALA A 115 -21.73 -4.46 -7.15
CA ALA A 115 -22.01 -5.53 -6.19
C ALA A 115 -23.03 -6.54 -6.72
N ASP A 116 -24.11 -6.05 -7.36
CA ASP A 116 -25.14 -6.88 -7.99
C ASP A 116 -24.55 -7.78 -9.08
N TYR A 117 -23.81 -7.18 -10.02
CA TYR A 117 -23.15 -7.90 -11.11
C TYR A 117 -22.15 -8.97 -10.64
N LEU A 118 -21.47 -8.74 -9.51
CA LEU A 118 -20.47 -9.66 -8.97
C LEU A 118 -21.02 -10.68 -7.97
N GLY A 119 -22.35 -10.87 -7.95
CA GLY A 119 -23.02 -11.96 -7.26
C GLY A 119 -23.98 -11.54 -6.16
N GLY A 120 -24.39 -10.27 -6.13
CA GLY A 120 -25.31 -9.70 -5.17
C GLY A 120 -24.61 -9.09 -3.95
N GLU A 121 -25.30 -8.14 -3.30
CA GLU A 121 -24.70 -7.32 -2.24
C GLU A 121 -24.17 -8.14 -1.06
N GLU A 122 -24.93 -9.13 -0.60
CA GLU A 122 -24.52 -9.95 0.55
C GLU A 122 -23.19 -10.70 0.29
N LYS A 123 -23.10 -11.39 -0.86
CA LYS A 123 -21.87 -12.10 -1.24
C LYS A 123 -20.72 -11.12 -1.50
N PHE A 124 -21.03 -9.94 -2.05
CA PHE A 124 -20.04 -8.92 -2.30
C PHE A 124 -19.45 -8.35 -0.99
N VAL A 125 -20.30 -8.02 -0.02
CA VAL A 125 -19.89 -7.57 1.32
C VAL A 125 -19.07 -8.64 2.04
N LYS A 126 -19.44 -9.93 1.88
CA LYS A 126 -18.60 -11.02 2.40
C LYS A 126 -17.19 -10.98 1.80
N LYS A 127 -17.06 -10.83 0.46
CA LYS A 127 -15.76 -10.70 -0.21
C LYS A 127 -14.97 -9.48 0.28
N MET A 128 -15.64 -8.33 0.52
CA MET A 128 -14.99 -7.14 1.07
C MET A 128 -14.37 -7.42 2.45
N ASN A 129 -15.08 -8.13 3.33
CA ASN A 129 -14.58 -8.47 4.66
C ASN A 129 -13.49 -9.56 4.63
N ASP A 130 -13.61 -10.53 3.73
CA ASP A 130 -12.57 -11.56 3.54
C ASP A 130 -11.27 -10.91 3.04
N LYS A 131 -11.36 -10.00 2.06
CA LYS A 131 -10.21 -9.23 1.58
C LYS A 131 -9.61 -8.33 2.65
N ALA A 132 -10.44 -7.67 3.46
CA ALA A 132 -9.95 -6.87 4.59
C ALA A 132 -9.08 -7.70 5.54
N LYS A 133 -9.51 -8.92 5.88
CA LYS A 133 -8.72 -9.85 6.71
C LYS A 133 -7.41 -10.25 6.01
N GLU A 134 -7.48 -10.59 4.72
CA GLU A 134 -6.33 -11.01 3.91
C GLU A 134 -5.22 -9.95 3.90
N ILE A 135 -5.57 -8.67 3.72
CA ILE A 135 -4.60 -7.58 3.68
C ILE A 135 -4.26 -7.01 5.07
N GLY A 136 -4.78 -7.59 6.14
CA GLY A 136 -4.42 -7.26 7.51
C GLY A 136 -5.18 -6.09 8.14
N MET A 137 -6.36 -5.72 7.64
CA MET A 137 -7.25 -4.69 8.21
C MET A 137 -7.97 -5.22 9.45
N LYS A 138 -7.30 -5.19 10.60
CA LYS A 138 -7.78 -5.86 11.84
C LYS A 138 -8.96 -5.17 12.52
N ASN A 139 -9.19 -3.89 12.22
CA ASN A 139 -10.20 -3.06 12.88
C ASN A 139 -11.29 -2.57 11.91
N THR A 140 -11.50 -3.31 10.80
CA THR A 140 -12.41 -2.93 9.73
C THR A 140 -13.57 -3.91 9.61
N ILE A 141 -14.74 -3.35 9.35
CA ILE A 141 -15.94 -4.10 8.98
C ILE A 141 -16.70 -3.35 7.89
N PHE A 142 -17.02 -4.06 6.82
CA PHE A 142 -17.89 -3.59 5.75
C PHE A 142 -19.27 -4.23 5.89
N LYS A 143 -20.32 -3.43 5.66
CA LYS A 143 -21.73 -3.86 5.66
C LYS A 143 -22.49 -3.42 4.42
N ASN A 144 -21.87 -2.59 3.58
CA ASN A 144 -22.40 -2.16 2.29
C ASN A 144 -21.25 -1.77 1.34
N PRO A 145 -21.48 -1.73 0.01
CA PRO A 145 -20.42 -1.43 -0.96
C PRO A 145 -20.19 0.07 -1.20
N HIS A 146 -20.99 0.97 -0.64
CA HIS A 146 -21.00 2.40 -0.99
C HIS A 146 -20.55 3.34 0.13
N GLY A 147 -20.71 2.95 1.41
CA GLY A 147 -20.27 3.73 2.57
C GLY A 147 -21.31 4.69 3.15
N LEU A 148 -22.59 4.60 2.73
CA LEU A 148 -23.69 5.28 3.42
C LEU A 148 -23.90 4.64 4.81
N ASP A 149 -24.33 5.43 5.80
CA ASP A 149 -24.35 5.03 7.19
C ASP A 149 -25.71 5.22 7.90
N GLU A 150 -26.78 5.40 7.11
CA GLU A 150 -28.16 5.49 7.66
C GLU A 150 -28.69 4.13 8.09
N LYS A 151 -28.62 3.11 7.20
CA LYS A 151 -29.15 1.76 7.44
C LYS A 151 -28.09 0.80 8.00
N THR A 152 -26.90 0.85 7.44
CA THR A 152 -25.77 -0.01 7.83
C THR A 152 -24.50 0.83 7.89
N GLN A 153 -23.52 0.43 8.70
CA GLN A 153 -22.35 1.26 8.97
C GLN A 153 -21.04 0.51 8.69
N ASN A 154 -20.19 1.11 7.87
CA ASN A 154 -18.83 0.65 7.62
C ASN A 154 -17.86 1.36 8.58
N TYR A 155 -17.09 0.59 9.32
CA TYR A 155 -16.07 1.09 10.23
C TYR A 155 -14.68 0.65 9.81
N SER A 156 -13.72 1.54 9.96
CA SER A 156 -12.31 1.25 9.78
C SER A 156 -11.45 2.17 10.67
N THR A 157 -10.15 2.13 10.46
CA THR A 157 -9.17 3.01 11.10
C THR A 157 -8.32 3.70 10.04
N ALA A 158 -7.63 4.79 10.39
CA ALA A 158 -6.73 5.44 9.44
C ALA A 158 -5.61 4.49 8.99
N TYR A 159 -5.11 3.64 9.90
CA TYR A 159 -4.10 2.62 9.58
C TYR A 159 -4.63 1.56 8.60
N ASP A 160 -5.81 0.99 8.87
CA ASP A 160 -6.40 -0.04 8.00
C ASP A 160 -6.72 0.53 6.60
N MET A 161 -7.21 1.79 6.54
CA MET A 161 -7.46 2.46 5.25
C MET A 161 -6.18 2.77 4.48
N ALA A 162 -5.06 3.02 5.15
CA ALA A 162 -3.76 3.14 4.51
C ALA A 162 -3.28 1.80 3.94
N LEU A 163 -3.49 0.67 4.66
CA LEU A 163 -3.23 -0.67 4.15
C LEU A 163 -4.08 -0.98 2.91
N LEU A 164 -5.36 -0.59 2.93
CA LEU A 164 -6.25 -0.76 1.79
C LEU A 164 -5.78 0.05 0.58
N MET A 165 -5.40 1.32 0.77
CA MET A 165 -4.90 2.17 -0.31
C MET A 165 -3.60 1.62 -0.91
N ARG A 166 -2.67 1.17 -0.05
CA ARG A 166 -1.45 0.48 -0.46
C ARG A 166 -1.75 -0.72 -1.35
N TYR A 167 -2.67 -1.58 -0.92
CA TYR A 167 -3.07 -2.75 -1.70
C TYR A 167 -3.73 -2.35 -3.02
N ALA A 168 -4.64 -1.38 -3.00
CA ALA A 168 -5.30 -0.88 -4.20
C ALA A 168 -4.31 -0.28 -5.21
N ASN A 169 -3.28 0.41 -4.73
CA ASN A 169 -2.22 0.96 -5.58
C ASN A 169 -1.34 -0.11 -6.27
N SER A 170 -1.36 -1.37 -5.83
CA SER A 170 -0.69 -2.45 -6.56
C SER A 170 -1.34 -2.75 -7.92
N PHE A 171 -2.57 -2.29 -8.15
CA PHE A 171 -3.28 -2.48 -9.41
C PHE A 171 -3.09 -1.25 -10.33
N PRO A 172 -2.44 -1.40 -11.50
CA PRO A 172 -2.27 -0.30 -12.45
C PRO A 172 -3.59 0.37 -12.87
N LEU A 173 -4.66 -0.43 -13.02
CA LEU A 173 -5.98 0.08 -13.36
C LEU A 173 -6.55 0.98 -12.25
N PHE A 174 -6.36 0.63 -10.98
CA PHE A 174 -6.81 1.48 -9.86
C PHE A 174 -6.09 2.83 -9.88
N LYS A 175 -4.76 2.83 -10.04
CA LYS A 175 -3.96 4.08 -10.16
C LYS A 175 -4.44 4.93 -11.34
N LYS A 176 -4.66 4.30 -12.51
CA LYS A 176 -5.18 4.98 -13.71
C LYS A 176 -6.51 5.68 -13.44
N ILE A 177 -7.46 4.97 -12.81
CA ILE A 177 -8.80 5.50 -12.52
C ILE A 177 -8.75 6.64 -11.49
N THR A 178 -8.07 6.44 -10.36
CA THR A 178 -8.06 7.41 -9.25
C THR A 178 -7.22 8.64 -9.54
N GLY A 179 -6.19 8.52 -10.39
CA GLY A 179 -5.38 9.64 -10.88
C GLY A 179 -6.00 10.40 -12.05
N CYS A 180 -7.07 9.90 -12.65
CA CYS A 180 -7.73 10.54 -13.79
C CYS A 180 -8.46 11.81 -13.35
N LYS A 181 -8.15 12.95 -14.02
CA LYS A 181 -8.77 14.25 -13.74
C LYS A 181 -10.14 14.39 -14.36
N LYS A 182 -10.28 13.98 -15.63
CA LYS A 182 -11.54 14.04 -16.40
C LYS A 182 -11.71 12.75 -17.20
N HIS A 183 -12.91 12.22 -17.25
CA HIS A 183 -13.23 11.02 -18.01
C HIS A 183 -14.57 11.17 -18.72
N THR A 184 -14.64 10.71 -19.97
CA THR A 184 -15.85 10.73 -20.78
C THR A 184 -16.21 9.31 -21.17
N VAL A 185 -17.46 8.92 -20.92
CA VAL A 185 -18.02 7.61 -21.27
C VAL A 185 -19.25 7.83 -22.14
N LYS A 186 -19.38 7.06 -23.20
CA LYS A 186 -20.57 7.02 -24.04
C LYS A 186 -21.19 5.63 -23.93
N THR A 187 -22.46 5.59 -23.50
CA THR A 187 -23.29 4.38 -23.49
C THR A 187 -24.30 4.43 -24.65
N ASP A 188 -25.15 3.44 -24.71
CA ASP A 188 -26.31 3.42 -25.62
C ASP A 188 -27.37 4.45 -25.23
N GLU A 189 -27.43 4.90 -23.98
CA GLU A 189 -28.41 5.84 -23.45
C GLU A 189 -27.94 7.30 -23.50
N LYS A 190 -26.69 7.56 -23.08
CA LYS A 190 -26.16 8.93 -22.92
C LYS A 190 -24.65 9.02 -22.89
N THR A 191 -24.16 10.25 -22.86
CA THR A 191 -22.74 10.57 -22.66
C THR A 191 -22.53 11.14 -21.27
N TYR A 192 -21.61 10.53 -20.54
CA TYR A 192 -21.15 10.99 -19.23
C TYR A 192 -19.86 11.79 -19.37
N GLN A 193 -19.75 12.88 -18.61
CA GLN A 193 -18.53 13.66 -18.48
C GLN A 193 -18.26 13.89 -17.01
N TRP A 194 -17.21 13.26 -16.51
CA TRP A 194 -16.88 13.30 -15.08
C TRP A 194 -15.59 14.09 -14.82
N THR A 195 -15.64 14.92 -13.79
CA THR A 195 -14.48 15.61 -13.23
C THR A 195 -14.22 15.04 -11.84
N ASN A 196 -12.99 14.61 -11.56
CA ASN A 196 -12.65 13.98 -10.29
C ASN A 196 -12.86 14.95 -9.11
N LYS A 197 -13.56 14.47 -8.07
CA LYS A 197 -13.83 15.24 -6.84
C LYS A 197 -12.60 15.41 -5.93
N ASN A 198 -11.51 14.64 -6.17
CA ASN A 198 -10.26 14.82 -5.44
C ASN A 198 -9.53 16.08 -5.92
N LYS A 199 -9.69 17.17 -5.17
CA LYS A 199 -9.11 18.47 -5.50
C LYS A 199 -7.58 18.46 -5.54
N LEU A 200 -6.91 17.56 -4.78
CA LEU A 200 -5.45 17.48 -4.76
C LEU A 200 -4.86 17.14 -6.14
N LEU A 201 -5.57 16.42 -7.00
CA LEU A 201 -5.13 16.17 -8.37
C LEU A 201 -4.91 17.46 -9.18
N TYR A 202 -5.52 18.57 -8.78
CA TYR A 202 -5.43 19.87 -9.45
C TYR A 202 -4.51 20.84 -8.71
N THR A 203 -4.42 20.72 -7.39
CA THR A 203 -3.76 21.70 -6.52
C THR A 203 -2.40 21.24 -6.00
N TYR A 204 -2.09 19.93 -6.11
CA TYR A 204 -0.83 19.37 -5.63
C TYR A 204 -0.23 18.39 -6.65
N LYS A 205 0.85 18.81 -7.30
CA LYS A 205 1.44 18.15 -8.48
C LYS A 205 1.91 16.71 -8.26
N TYR A 206 2.20 16.34 -7.01
CA TYR A 206 2.69 15.00 -6.67
C TYR A 206 1.58 13.98 -6.38
N THR A 207 0.32 14.43 -6.30
CA THR A 207 -0.83 13.54 -6.05
C THR A 207 -0.99 12.52 -7.17
N THR A 208 -1.05 11.24 -6.81
CA THR A 208 -1.23 10.13 -7.76
C THR A 208 -2.65 9.58 -7.81
N GLY A 209 -3.45 9.79 -6.77
CA GLY A 209 -4.83 9.34 -6.73
C GLY A 209 -5.49 9.46 -5.36
N GLY A 210 -6.67 8.88 -5.23
CA GLY A 210 -7.35 8.82 -3.94
C GLY A 210 -8.88 8.78 -4.02
N LYS A 211 -9.51 8.89 -2.84
CA LYS A 211 -10.97 8.89 -2.68
C LYS A 211 -11.42 9.80 -1.56
N THR A 212 -12.39 10.65 -1.84
CA THR A 212 -13.09 11.51 -0.88
C THR A 212 -14.30 10.79 -0.30
N GLY A 213 -14.68 11.11 0.93
CA GLY A 213 -15.92 10.66 1.54
C GLY A 213 -16.54 11.72 2.46
N TYR A 214 -17.84 11.69 2.55
CA TYR A 214 -18.61 12.52 3.47
C TYR A 214 -19.98 11.86 3.77
N THR A 215 -20.35 11.86 5.01
CA THR A 215 -21.72 11.72 5.52
C THR A 215 -21.85 12.62 6.74
N ASP A 216 -23.08 12.92 7.16
CA ASP A 216 -23.29 13.77 8.33
C ASP A 216 -22.72 13.16 9.64
N LYS A 217 -22.68 11.82 9.73
CA LYS A 217 -22.11 11.12 10.90
C LYS A 217 -20.60 10.93 10.83
N ALA A 218 -20.07 10.61 9.63
CA ALA A 218 -18.63 10.39 9.45
C ALA A 218 -17.84 11.70 9.35
N HIS A 219 -18.51 12.79 8.94
CA HIS A 219 -17.90 14.02 8.45
C HIS A 219 -16.97 13.76 7.27
N ARG A 220 -16.03 14.67 6.96
CA ARG A 220 -15.12 14.52 5.84
C ARG A 220 -14.08 13.45 6.12
N THR A 221 -13.90 12.56 5.16
CA THR A 221 -12.89 11.50 5.14
C THR A 221 -12.12 11.56 3.84
N LEU A 222 -10.83 11.38 3.88
CA LEU A 222 -9.98 11.43 2.69
C LEU A 222 -8.89 10.36 2.77
N VAL A 223 -8.69 9.66 1.66
CA VAL A 223 -7.58 8.72 1.46
C VAL A 223 -6.90 9.08 0.15
N THR A 224 -5.63 9.45 0.17
CA THR A 224 -4.88 9.78 -1.05
C THR A 224 -3.49 9.21 -1.05
N SER A 225 -2.86 9.20 -2.22
CA SER A 225 -1.44 8.89 -2.40
C SER A 225 -0.74 9.97 -3.21
N ALA A 226 0.56 10.13 -2.96
CA ALA A 226 1.44 11.03 -3.68
C ALA A 226 2.82 10.38 -3.85
N SER A 227 3.53 10.76 -4.92
CA SER A 227 4.87 10.24 -5.23
C SER A 227 5.80 11.36 -5.65
N LYS A 228 7.01 11.35 -5.08
CA LYS A 228 8.08 12.28 -5.41
C LYS A 228 9.43 11.61 -5.20
N ASP A 229 10.31 11.68 -6.19
CA ASP A 229 11.72 11.22 -6.12
C ASP A 229 11.88 9.78 -5.57
N GLY A 230 10.97 8.87 -5.96
CA GLY A 230 10.97 7.48 -5.52
C GLY A 230 10.34 7.22 -4.14
N LEU A 231 9.95 8.27 -3.40
CA LEU A 231 9.21 8.13 -2.15
C LEU A 231 7.71 8.15 -2.42
N ASN A 232 7.02 7.05 -2.08
CA ASN A 232 5.59 6.86 -2.26
C ASN A 232 4.87 7.00 -0.92
N LEU A 233 3.97 7.97 -0.80
CA LEU A 233 3.30 8.29 0.45
C LEU A 233 1.79 8.13 0.34
N ILE A 234 1.20 7.62 1.42
CA ILE A 234 -0.25 7.52 1.61
C ILE A 234 -0.64 8.36 2.82
N VAL A 235 -1.65 9.19 2.66
CA VAL A 235 -2.28 9.93 3.75
C VAL A 235 -3.74 9.52 3.87
N VAL A 236 -4.17 9.31 5.11
CA VAL A 236 -5.57 9.11 5.46
C VAL A 236 -5.94 10.06 6.59
N THR A 237 -7.04 10.79 6.43
CA THR A 237 -7.68 11.55 7.50
C THR A 237 -9.15 11.15 7.64
N LEU A 238 -9.62 11.00 8.87
CA LEU A 238 -11.00 10.66 9.21
C LEU A 238 -11.55 11.71 10.18
N ASN A 239 -12.76 12.22 9.86
CA ASN A 239 -13.39 13.34 10.54
C ASN A 239 -12.45 14.56 10.58
N ASP A 240 -12.16 15.09 9.38
CA ASP A 240 -11.21 16.18 9.19
C ASP A 240 -11.81 17.29 8.30
N GLY A 241 -12.14 18.41 8.90
CA GLY A 241 -12.75 19.55 8.19
C GLY A 241 -11.82 20.21 7.18
N ASN A 242 -10.49 20.08 7.35
CA ASN A 242 -9.45 20.68 6.48
C ASN A 242 -8.64 19.64 5.72
N ASP A 243 -9.27 18.52 5.36
CA ASP A 243 -8.63 17.30 4.85
C ASP A 243 -7.64 17.54 3.69
N PHE A 244 -7.98 18.35 2.68
CA PHE A 244 -7.10 18.58 1.53
C PHE A 244 -5.81 19.32 1.90
N GLU A 245 -5.88 20.34 2.75
CA GLU A 245 -4.69 21.06 3.19
C GLU A 245 -3.84 20.19 4.12
N ASN A 246 -4.48 19.51 5.09
CA ASN A 246 -3.78 18.58 5.97
C ASN A 246 -3.05 17.47 5.19
N HIS A 247 -3.65 16.92 4.13
CA HIS A 247 -2.98 15.94 3.28
C HIS A 247 -1.76 16.54 2.57
N LYS A 248 -1.87 17.76 2.03
CA LYS A 248 -0.76 18.45 1.38
C LYS A 248 0.38 18.73 2.38
N GLU A 249 0.06 19.26 3.57
CA GLU A 249 1.04 19.51 4.62
C GLU A 249 1.77 18.24 5.06
N LEU A 250 1.05 17.12 5.22
CA LEU A 250 1.64 15.82 5.56
C LEU A 250 2.55 15.30 4.44
N TYR A 251 2.19 15.48 3.17
CA TYR A 251 3.07 15.14 2.05
C TYR A 251 4.33 15.99 2.03
N GLU A 252 4.20 17.32 2.19
CA GLU A 252 5.36 18.20 2.27
C GLU A 252 6.28 17.82 3.44
N TYR A 253 5.69 17.50 4.61
CA TYR A 253 6.47 16.99 5.73
C TYR A 253 7.24 15.71 5.36
N GLY A 254 6.56 14.73 4.75
CA GLY A 254 7.18 13.47 4.34
C GLY A 254 8.31 13.69 3.35
N PHE A 255 8.05 14.41 2.25
CA PHE A 255 9.03 14.64 1.18
C PHE A 255 10.20 15.55 1.58
N ASN A 256 10.02 16.44 2.55
CA ASN A 256 11.10 17.33 3.02
C ASN A 256 11.97 16.69 4.09
N ASN A 257 11.47 15.69 4.82
CA ASN A 257 12.20 15.10 5.96
C ASN A 257 12.72 13.69 5.67
N TYR A 258 12.15 12.96 4.71
CA TYR A 258 12.51 11.58 4.43
C TYR A 258 12.94 11.42 2.98
N GLU A 259 13.89 10.52 2.78
CA GLU A 259 14.27 10.01 1.45
C GLU A 259 14.33 8.48 1.47
N MET A 260 14.11 7.86 0.34
CA MET A 260 14.24 6.41 0.18
C MET A 260 15.74 6.07 0.08
N VAL A 261 16.25 5.33 1.05
CA VAL A 261 17.68 4.97 1.17
C VAL A 261 17.84 3.46 1.00
N LYS A 262 18.81 3.04 0.15
CA LYS A 262 19.24 1.64 0.12
C LYS A 262 20.00 1.35 1.43
N VAL A 263 19.35 0.66 2.36
CA VAL A 263 19.90 0.31 3.69
C VAL A 263 20.54 -1.07 3.73
N PHE A 264 20.25 -1.90 2.74
CA PHE A 264 20.94 -3.16 2.51
C PHE A 264 21.24 -3.29 1.01
N ASP A 265 22.50 -3.55 0.69
CA ASP A 265 23.02 -3.71 -0.66
C ASP A 265 23.50 -5.15 -0.82
N LYS A 266 22.79 -5.95 -1.63
CA LYS A 266 23.09 -7.35 -1.88
C LYS A 266 24.46 -7.58 -2.53
N ASP A 267 24.93 -6.59 -3.28
CA ASP A 267 26.18 -6.67 -4.02
C ASP A 267 27.38 -6.17 -3.17
N ASN A 268 27.12 -5.48 -2.05
CA ASN A 268 28.14 -4.88 -1.19
C ASN A 268 27.99 -5.30 0.27
N MET A 269 27.92 -6.59 0.52
CA MET A 269 27.87 -7.15 1.87
C MET A 269 29.25 -7.24 2.49
N ASN A 270 29.40 -6.78 3.73
CA ASN A 270 30.65 -6.91 4.50
C ASN A 270 30.76 -8.31 5.13
N LEU A 271 30.95 -9.32 4.28
CA LEU A 271 31.11 -10.72 4.69
C LEU A 271 32.48 -11.27 4.25
N PRO A 272 33.18 -12.05 5.11
CA PRO A 272 34.45 -12.66 4.75
C PRO A 272 34.30 -13.72 3.65
N ASN A 273 33.21 -14.45 3.64
CA ASN A 273 32.91 -15.45 2.63
C ASN A 273 32.18 -14.83 1.44
N LYS A 274 32.89 -14.58 0.34
CA LYS A 274 32.37 -14.02 -0.89
C LYS A 274 31.44 -14.93 -1.70
N LYS A 275 31.25 -16.18 -1.27
CA LYS A 275 30.27 -17.10 -1.87
C LYS A 275 28.87 -16.92 -1.31
N ILE A 276 28.72 -16.18 -0.21
CA ILE A 276 27.43 -15.85 0.37
C ILE A 276 26.84 -14.66 -0.38
N TYR A 277 25.56 -14.75 -0.75
CA TYR A 277 24.82 -13.74 -1.49
C TYR A 277 23.41 -13.57 -0.95
N ALA A 278 22.78 -12.44 -1.25
CA ALA A 278 21.38 -12.15 -1.02
C ALA A 278 20.65 -11.98 -2.36
N LEU A 279 19.32 -12.08 -2.35
CA LEU A 279 18.53 -11.96 -3.57
C LEU A 279 18.16 -10.51 -3.87
N ASP A 280 17.81 -9.75 -2.87
CA ASP A 280 17.24 -8.42 -3.02
C ASP A 280 17.98 -7.34 -2.23
N ASP A 281 17.96 -6.13 -2.77
CA ASP A 281 18.29 -4.91 -2.04
C ASP A 281 17.12 -4.53 -1.13
N TYR A 282 17.40 -3.87 0.00
CA TYR A 282 16.34 -3.32 0.82
C TYR A 282 16.44 -1.81 0.95
N PHE A 283 15.33 -1.13 0.64
CA PHE A 283 15.19 0.31 0.73
C PHE A 283 14.27 0.67 1.90
N TYR A 284 14.60 1.76 2.59
CA TYR A 284 13.80 2.22 3.71
C TYR A 284 13.77 3.76 3.77
N PRO A 285 12.62 4.40 4.05
CA PRO A 285 12.55 5.84 4.16
C PRO A 285 13.22 6.30 5.44
N LEU A 286 14.23 7.16 5.35
CA LEU A 286 15.02 7.65 6.49
C LEU A 286 15.16 9.16 6.46
N THR A 287 15.21 9.76 7.64
CA THR A 287 15.71 11.12 7.84
C THR A 287 17.23 11.16 7.76
N ASN A 288 17.82 12.33 7.56
CA ASN A 288 19.28 12.51 7.54
C ASN A 288 19.95 12.07 8.88
N GLN A 289 19.25 12.20 10.00
CA GLN A 289 19.77 11.75 11.30
C GLN A 289 19.72 10.22 11.42
N GLU A 290 18.64 9.59 10.95
CA GLU A 290 18.45 8.14 11.05
C GLU A 290 19.40 7.33 10.17
N LYS A 291 19.90 7.88 9.06
CA LYS A 291 20.89 7.21 8.20
C LYS A 291 22.13 6.75 8.99
N LYS A 292 22.54 7.52 9.99
CA LYS A 292 23.69 7.21 10.85
C LYS A 292 23.41 6.14 11.91
N LEU A 293 22.14 5.76 12.08
CA LEU A 293 21.68 4.82 13.10
C LEU A 293 21.32 3.44 12.52
N ILE A 294 21.58 3.24 11.22
CA ILE A 294 21.43 1.95 10.57
C ILE A 294 22.61 1.05 10.92
N THR A 295 22.31 -0.18 11.31
CA THR A 295 23.30 -1.25 11.51
C THR A 295 22.79 -2.53 10.83
N ILE A 296 23.74 -3.36 10.38
CA ILE A 296 23.44 -4.67 9.79
C ILE A 296 24.21 -5.73 10.58
N ASP A 297 23.47 -6.67 11.16
CA ASP A 297 24.03 -7.84 11.84
C ASP A 297 23.85 -9.07 10.94
N TYR A 298 24.91 -9.83 10.75
CA TYR A 298 24.89 -11.06 9.98
C TYR A 298 24.84 -12.27 10.91
N LYS A 299 23.85 -13.14 10.72
CA LYS A 299 23.74 -14.43 11.42
C LYS A 299 23.99 -15.54 10.40
N ILE A 300 25.15 -16.14 10.44
CA ILE A 300 25.54 -17.22 9.54
C ILE A 300 25.58 -18.52 10.33
N LYS A 301 24.98 -19.58 9.81
CA LYS A 301 25.05 -20.94 10.31
C LYS A 301 26.31 -21.59 9.75
N GLU A 302 27.29 -21.87 10.60
CA GLU A 302 28.48 -22.61 10.19
C GLU A 302 28.16 -24.10 9.98
N LYS A 303 28.64 -24.66 8.88
CA LYS A 303 28.44 -26.02 8.48
C LYS A 303 29.62 -26.50 7.64
N ASP A 304 30.05 -27.73 7.79
CA ASP A 304 31.21 -28.29 7.06
C ASP A 304 30.93 -28.44 5.56
N ASN A 305 29.70 -28.76 5.18
CA ASN A 305 29.31 -28.95 3.79
C ASN A 305 27.98 -28.25 3.49
N TYR A 306 27.97 -27.33 2.53
CA TYR A 306 26.77 -26.67 2.04
C TYR A 306 26.36 -27.24 0.68
N LYS A 307 25.04 -27.28 0.44
CA LYS A 307 24.51 -27.47 -0.91
C LYS A 307 24.53 -26.14 -1.66
N ASN A 308 24.60 -26.21 -2.99
CA ASN A 308 24.48 -25.00 -3.79
C ASN A 308 23.10 -24.34 -3.56
N GLU A 309 23.07 -23.00 -3.44
CA GLU A 309 21.84 -22.21 -3.16
C GLU A 309 21.17 -22.55 -1.83
N GLU A 310 21.89 -23.14 -0.89
CA GLU A 310 21.37 -23.38 0.46
C GLU A 310 21.27 -22.06 1.23
N GLU A 311 20.14 -21.87 1.97
CA GLU A 311 20.01 -20.77 2.93
C GLU A 311 20.96 -20.98 4.11
N VAL A 312 21.91 -20.06 4.29
CA VAL A 312 22.97 -20.16 5.30
C VAL A 312 22.79 -19.21 6.46
N GLY A 313 21.79 -18.34 6.42
CA GLY A 313 21.53 -17.39 7.50
C GLY A 313 20.74 -16.18 7.06
N SER A 314 20.90 -15.09 7.80
CA SER A 314 20.22 -13.83 7.49
C SER A 314 21.07 -12.59 7.79
N ALA A 315 20.79 -11.50 7.07
CA ALA A 315 21.23 -10.15 7.36
C ALA A 315 20.07 -9.41 8.05
N ILE A 316 20.29 -8.95 9.28
CA ILE A 316 19.28 -8.26 10.09
C ILE A 316 19.59 -6.77 10.04
N VAL A 317 18.77 -6.01 9.32
CA VAL A 317 18.87 -4.55 9.24
C VAL A 317 18.14 -3.94 10.43
N LYS A 318 18.84 -3.07 11.16
CA LYS A 318 18.30 -2.39 12.35
C LYS A 318 18.39 -0.89 12.20
N LEU A 319 17.37 -0.19 12.70
CA LEU A 319 17.36 1.25 12.92
C LEU A 319 17.32 1.52 14.42
N SER A 320 18.33 2.20 14.97
CA SER A 320 18.45 2.45 16.42
C SER A 320 18.31 1.17 17.26
N GLY A 321 18.90 0.06 16.79
CA GLY A 321 18.84 -1.24 17.47
C GLY A 321 17.55 -2.04 17.25
N LYS A 322 16.51 -1.45 16.68
CA LYS A 322 15.25 -2.15 16.35
C LYS A 322 15.30 -2.76 14.96
N THR A 323 15.02 -4.04 14.83
CA THR A 323 14.93 -4.72 13.51
C THR A 323 13.84 -4.08 12.66
N ILE A 324 14.21 -3.68 11.43
CA ILE A 324 13.31 -3.16 10.40
C ILE A 324 13.18 -4.09 9.20
N HIS A 325 14.18 -4.98 8.99
CA HIS A 325 14.17 -5.97 7.91
C HIS A 325 15.08 -7.14 8.26
N GLU A 326 14.77 -8.31 7.71
CA GLU A 326 15.60 -9.50 7.73
C GLU A 326 15.67 -10.08 6.32
N GLU A 327 16.87 -10.06 5.72
CA GLU A 327 17.14 -10.59 4.39
C GLU A 327 17.79 -11.96 4.50
N LYS A 328 17.33 -12.94 3.72
CA LYS A 328 17.90 -14.28 3.68
C LYS A 328 19.21 -14.30 2.93
N LEU A 329 20.16 -15.06 3.44
CA LEU A 329 21.47 -15.26 2.85
C LEU A 329 21.63 -16.70 2.34
N TYR A 330 22.15 -16.82 1.13
CA TYR A 330 22.38 -18.07 0.43
C TYR A 330 23.85 -18.24 0.10
N ILE A 331 24.30 -19.49 -0.15
CA ILE A 331 25.66 -19.78 -0.55
C ILE A 331 25.70 -20.33 -1.97
N SER A 332 26.63 -19.82 -2.79
CA SER A 332 26.97 -20.39 -4.08
C SER A 332 28.16 -21.35 -3.92
N VAL A 333 27.89 -22.64 -3.94
CA VAL A 333 28.95 -23.66 -4.01
C VAL A 333 29.16 -23.97 -5.48
N LYS A 334 30.25 -23.45 -6.08
CA LYS A 334 30.67 -23.95 -7.39
C LYS A 334 30.95 -25.45 -7.19
N GLU A 335 30.19 -26.33 -7.85
CA GLU A 335 30.63 -27.67 -8.06
C GLU A 335 32.04 -27.56 -8.70
N ASN A 336 33.06 -27.92 -7.94
CA ASN A 336 34.31 -28.29 -8.56
C ASN A 336 33.89 -29.39 -9.52
N SER A 337 33.85 -29.07 -10.81
CA SER A 337 33.97 -30.09 -11.85
C SER A 337 35.32 -30.77 -11.56
N THR A 338 35.30 -31.72 -10.62
CA THR A 338 36.29 -32.78 -10.65
C THR A 338 36.18 -33.27 -12.06
N LYS A 339 37.18 -32.92 -12.87
CA LYS A 339 37.48 -33.63 -14.12
C LYS A 339 37.31 -35.09 -13.74
N LYS A 340 36.17 -35.68 -14.08
CA LYS A 340 36.11 -37.10 -14.39
C LYS A 340 37.14 -37.22 -15.53
N ASN A 341 38.38 -37.40 -15.14
CA ASN A 341 39.35 -38.00 -16.02
C ASN A 341 38.71 -39.30 -16.42
N SER A 342 38.03 -39.22 -17.51
CA SER A 342 37.29 -40.28 -18.11
C SER A 342 38.31 -41.39 -18.37
N TRP A 343 38.11 -42.52 -17.71
CA TRP A 343 38.82 -43.73 -18.09
C TRP A 343 38.61 -44.03 -19.60
N PHE A 344 37.61 -43.42 -20.23
CA PHE A 344 37.39 -43.37 -21.67
C PHE A 344 38.55 -42.73 -22.44
N SER A 345 39.18 -41.64 -21.96
CA SER A 345 40.37 -41.10 -22.68
C SER A 345 41.56 -42.08 -22.64
N LYS A 346 41.72 -42.79 -21.51
CA LYS A 346 42.76 -43.83 -21.37
C LYS A 346 42.45 -45.08 -22.20
N LEU A 347 41.21 -45.35 -22.53
CA LEU A 347 40.79 -46.47 -23.39
C LEU A 347 41.06 -46.14 -24.88
N ILE A 348 40.83 -44.90 -25.28
CA ILE A 348 41.06 -44.42 -26.64
C ILE A 348 42.58 -44.41 -26.97
N ASP A 349 43.41 -43.93 -26.04
CA ASP A 349 44.89 -43.94 -26.22
C ASP A 349 45.46 -45.35 -26.28
N LYS A 350 44.76 -46.36 -25.75
CA LYS A 350 45.19 -47.77 -25.78
C LYS A 350 44.69 -48.52 -27.01
N LEU A 351 43.75 -47.97 -27.78
CA LEU A 351 43.19 -48.56 -28.99
C LEU A 351 43.86 -48.01 -30.28
N PHE A 352 44.69 -46.99 -30.18
CA PHE A 352 45.40 -46.34 -31.32
C PHE A 352 46.88 -46.23 -31.09
N SER A 353 47.47 -46.93 -30.10
CA SER A 353 48.92 -47.26 -29.99
C SER A 353 49.09 -48.72 -30.38
#